data_b908765d4cf02924ee4faf8c4e93a586
#
_entry.id   b908765d4cf02924ee4faf8c4e93a586
#
_cell.length_a   1.000
_cell.length_b   1.000
_cell.length_c   1.000
_cell.angle_alpha   90.00
_cell.angle_beta   90.00
_cell.angle_gamma   90.00
#
_symmetry.space_group_name_H-M   'P 1'
#
loop_
_entity.id
_entity.type
_entity.pdbx_description
1 polymer ?
#
loop_
_entity_poly.entity_id
_entity_poly.type
_entity_poly.pdbx_seq_one_letter_code
_entity_poly.pdbx_strand_id
1 'polypeptide(L)'
;IIVPARSFFSSAACIVNTGHLPIFSDVDSLTQNITVDEIKKKLTKKTRAIICVHLAGLPCDMISIKKLAKQKKIKIIEDCSQAHGASINNKQVGSFGDVNTWSFCTDKIISTLGEGGMISTNNKNIYEYCKKYINHGTAKQKKYSNKFLYNKNLFGTNLRITEIQSVAGLEQLKDLKKIQKKREKISKKYFNLVLKYRNFIDCYMPPKNIKNAWYRFYFFLKPNIKNYNKIRYKIIKSLNRGNLKCFTGACPEIYLEKAFKNLKNFKVTRLKNCKILGETSIALDVNHTLKDNDYKQNLLTIESVLKKNLKNK
;
A
#
# COMPACT_ATOMS: atom_id res chain seq x y z
N ILE A 1 -15.65 5.45 8.09
CA ILE A 1 -14.38 5.80 7.43
C ILE A 1 -14.35 5.17 6.06
N ILE A 2 -14.06 5.96 5.01
CA ILE A 2 -13.92 5.44 3.64
C ILE A 2 -12.52 4.83 3.49
N VAL A 3 -12.44 3.64 2.87
CA VAL A 3 -11.20 2.88 2.64
C VAL A 3 -11.26 2.17 1.29
N PRO A 4 -10.16 2.07 0.52
CA PRO A 4 -10.15 1.28 -0.70
C PRO A 4 -10.40 -0.20 -0.37
N ALA A 5 -11.26 -0.86 -1.16
CA ALA A 5 -11.55 -2.28 -0.99
C ALA A 5 -10.37 -3.18 -1.41
N ARG A 6 -9.50 -2.65 -2.26
CA ARG A 6 -8.28 -3.33 -2.70
C ARG A 6 -7.07 -2.78 -1.96
N SER A 7 -6.58 -3.53 -0.99
CA SER A 7 -5.41 -3.18 -0.18
C SER A 7 -4.93 -4.39 0.62
N PHE A 8 -4.06 -4.15 1.61
CA PHE A 8 -3.80 -5.10 2.69
C PHE A 8 -4.94 -5.07 3.70
N PHE A 9 -5.25 -6.21 4.30
CA PHE A 9 -6.38 -6.38 5.22
C PHE A 9 -6.40 -5.35 6.36
N SER A 10 -5.22 -5.02 6.92
CA SER A 10 -5.09 -4.10 8.05
C SER A 10 -5.57 -2.69 7.76
N SER A 11 -5.52 -2.22 6.49
CA SER A 11 -6.04 -0.89 6.13
C SER A 11 -7.54 -0.73 6.45
N ALA A 12 -8.30 -1.83 6.47
CA ALA A 12 -9.72 -1.82 6.82
C ALA A 12 -9.97 -2.36 8.25
N ALA A 13 -9.21 -3.36 8.69
CA ALA A 13 -9.37 -3.97 10.01
C ALA A 13 -9.13 -2.95 11.14
N CYS A 14 -8.19 -2.01 10.98
CA CYS A 14 -7.94 -0.96 11.97
C CYS A 14 -9.18 -0.08 12.23
N ILE A 15 -10.06 0.10 11.24
CA ILE A 15 -11.30 0.85 11.38
C ILE A 15 -12.25 0.11 12.34
N VAL A 16 -12.40 -1.20 12.13
CA VAL A 16 -13.26 -2.06 12.96
C VAL A 16 -12.72 -2.14 14.39
N ASN A 17 -11.41 -2.31 14.54
CA ASN A 17 -10.76 -2.39 15.85
C ASN A 17 -10.92 -1.11 16.69
N THR A 18 -11.22 0.02 16.06
CA THR A 18 -11.52 1.29 16.74
C THR A 18 -13.03 1.53 16.93
N GLY A 19 -13.88 0.52 16.70
CA GLY A 19 -15.34 0.61 16.85
C GLY A 19 -16.04 1.37 15.72
N HIS A 20 -15.37 1.58 14.60
CA HIS A 20 -15.93 2.33 13.47
C HIS A 20 -16.32 1.40 12.32
N LEU A 21 -17.17 1.91 11.41
CA LEU A 21 -17.61 1.18 10.23
C LEU A 21 -16.73 1.53 9.01
N PRO A 22 -16.09 0.55 8.35
CA PRO A 22 -15.44 0.76 7.07
C PRO A 22 -16.49 0.89 5.96
N ILE A 23 -16.34 1.90 5.13
CA ILE A 23 -17.10 2.09 3.89
C ILE A 23 -16.16 1.84 2.73
N PHE A 24 -16.33 0.69 2.10
CA PHE A 24 -15.45 0.27 1.01
C PHE A 24 -15.73 1.03 -0.28
N SER A 25 -14.67 1.60 -0.83
CA SER A 25 -14.65 2.29 -2.11
C SER A 25 -14.00 1.42 -3.18
N ASP A 26 -14.50 1.50 -4.41
CA ASP A 26 -13.80 0.92 -5.55
C ASP A 26 -12.50 1.70 -5.82
N VAL A 27 -11.68 1.18 -6.72
CA VAL A 27 -10.40 1.75 -7.10
C VAL A 27 -10.33 1.94 -8.62
N ASP A 28 -9.38 2.73 -9.07
CA ASP A 28 -9.07 2.84 -10.49
C ASP A 28 -8.49 1.53 -11.03
N SER A 29 -8.87 1.15 -12.24
CA SER A 29 -8.53 -0.14 -12.85
C SER A 29 -7.08 -0.30 -13.29
N LEU A 30 -6.32 0.80 -13.42
CA LEU A 30 -4.91 0.78 -13.81
C LEU A 30 -3.98 1.09 -12.64
N THR A 31 -4.29 2.15 -11.90
CA THR A 31 -3.46 2.58 -10.76
C THR A 31 -3.72 1.77 -9.50
N GLN A 32 -4.88 1.12 -9.40
CA GLN A 32 -5.38 0.37 -8.24
C GLN A 32 -5.60 1.26 -7.00
N ASN A 33 -5.49 2.55 -7.14
CA ASN A 33 -5.66 3.52 -6.07
C ASN A 33 -7.10 4.03 -5.98
N ILE A 34 -7.48 4.46 -4.78
CA ILE A 34 -8.75 5.16 -4.56
C ILE A 34 -8.75 6.50 -5.31
N THR A 35 -9.88 6.88 -5.90
CA THR A 35 -10.03 8.13 -6.65
C THR A 35 -11.05 9.06 -6.00
N VAL A 36 -10.99 10.33 -6.37
CA VAL A 36 -11.97 11.35 -5.91
C VAL A 36 -13.39 10.94 -6.26
N ASP A 37 -13.61 10.40 -7.47
CA ASP A 37 -14.97 10.05 -7.91
C ASP A 37 -15.52 8.85 -7.15
N GLU A 38 -14.67 7.85 -6.87
CA GLU A 38 -15.08 6.72 -6.06
C GLU A 38 -15.32 7.13 -4.58
N ILE A 39 -14.53 8.07 -4.05
CA ILE A 39 -14.78 8.65 -2.73
C ILE A 39 -16.14 9.37 -2.70
N LYS A 40 -16.43 10.22 -3.69
CA LYS A 40 -17.71 10.98 -3.77
C LYS A 40 -18.92 10.06 -3.73
N LYS A 41 -18.89 8.91 -4.40
CA LYS A 41 -19.98 7.91 -4.39
C LYS A 41 -20.26 7.34 -3.00
N LYS A 42 -19.26 7.39 -2.09
CA LYS A 42 -19.34 6.81 -0.73
C LYS A 42 -19.49 7.85 0.38
N LEU A 43 -19.45 9.14 0.04
CA LEU A 43 -19.59 10.21 1.02
C LEU A 43 -20.99 10.26 1.62
N THR A 44 -21.04 10.41 2.94
CA THR A 44 -22.27 10.67 3.70
C THR A 44 -22.01 11.74 4.77
N LYS A 45 -23.07 12.27 5.38
CA LYS A 45 -22.97 13.19 6.55
C LYS A 45 -22.23 12.53 7.74
N LYS A 46 -22.17 11.20 7.80
CA LYS A 46 -21.47 10.43 8.85
C LYS A 46 -20.00 10.18 8.53
N THR A 47 -19.51 10.47 7.33
CA THR A 47 -18.11 10.27 6.95
C THR A 47 -17.20 11.20 7.76
N ARG A 48 -16.16 10.65 8.40
CA ARG A 48 -15.21 11.40 9.25
C ARG A 48 -13.80 11.39 8.72
N ALA A 49 -13.40 10.30 8.03
CA ALA A 49 -12.06 10.19 7.48
C ALA A 49 -12.04 9.35 6.20
N ILE A 50 -10.96 9.51 5.44
CA ILE A 50 -10.62 8.71 4.26
C ILE A 50 -9.23 8.12 4.50
N ILE A 51 -9.08 6.82 4.31
CA ILE A 51 -7.77 6.16 4.24
C ILE A 51 -7.34 6.10 2.79
N CYS A 52 -6.20 6.71 2.46
CA CYS A 52 -5.58 6.68 1.15
C CYS A 52 -4.39 5.74 1.19
N VAL A 53 -4.49 4.60 0.52
CA VAL A 53 -3.38 3.62 0.46
C VAL A 53 -2.60 3.84 -0.83
N HIS A 54 -1.31 4.11 -0.73
CA HIS A 54 -0.41 4.24 -1.89
C HIS A 54 0.02 2.84 -2.35
N LEU A 55 -0.90 2.15 -3.01
CA LEU A 55 -0.72 0.73 -3.34
C LEU A 55 0.45 0.49 -4.29
N ALA A 56 1.22 -0.55 -4.03
CA ALA A 56 2.44 -0.91 -4.76
C ALA A 56 3.53 0.19 -4.78
N GLY A 57 3.38 1.22 -3.95
CA GLY A 57 4.27 2.37 -3.90
C GLY A 57 3.86 3.52 -4.83
N LEU A 58 2.74 3.39 -5.55
CA LEU A 58 2.20 4.44 -6.40
C LEU A 58 1.35 5.42 -5.59
N PRO A 59 1.69 6.73 -5.56
CA PRO A 59 0.87 7.71 -4.88
C PRO A 59 -0.57 7.77 -5.39
N CYS A 60 -1.54 7.87 -4.48
CA CYS A 60 -2.89 8.33 -4.82
C CYS A 60 -2.83 9.79 -5.32
N ASP A 61 -3.85 10.26 -6.04
CA ASP A 61 -3.98 11.69 -6.35
C ASP A 61 -4.30 12.49 -5.08
N MET A 62 -3.27 12.69 -4.25
CA MET A 62 -3.43 13.37 -2.97
C MET A 62 -3.79 14.85 -3.11
N ILE A 63 -3.48 15.46 -4.25
CA ILE A 63 -3.80 16.88 -4.49
C ILE A 63 -5.32 17.03 -4.59
N SER A 64 -5.96 16.25 -5.45
CA SER A 64 -7.42 16.29 -5.64
C SER A 64 -8.18 15.75 -4.42
N ILE A 65 -7.69 14.68 -3.80
CA ILE A 65 -8.29 14.10 -2.60
C ILE A 65 -8.24 15.11 -1.44
N LYS A 66 -7.12 15.81 -1.25
CA LYS A 66 -6.98 16.83 -0.21
C LYS A 66 -7.92 18.01 -0.42
N LYS A 67 -8.10 18.45 -1.69
CA LYS A 67 -9.08 19.49 -2.03
C LYS A 67 -10.50 19.06 -1.64
N LEU A 68 -10.92 17.86 -2.00
CA LEU A 68 -12.21 17.30 -1.63
C LEU A 68 -12.39 17.21 -0.10
N ALA A 69 -11.41 16.63 0.58
CA ALA A 69 -11.46 16.44 2.03
C ALA A 69 -11.58 17.78 2.79
N LYS A 70 -10.86 18.82 2.35
CA LYS A 70 -10.97 20.18 2.89
C LYS A 70 -12.39 20.74 2.72
N GLN A 71 -12.98 20.63 1.51
CA GLN A 71 -14.34 21.08 1.22
C GLN A 71 -15.39 20.37 2.08
N LYS A 72 -15.20 19.09 2.35
CA LYS A 72 -16.12 18.25 3.13
C LYS A 72 -15.80 18.20 4.62
N LYS A 73 -14.76 18.90 5.08
CA LYS A 73 -14.27 18.89 6.47
C LYS A 73 -13.96 17.47 7.00
N ILE A 74 -13.39 16.63 6.13
CA ILE A 74 -13.07 15.22 6.41
C ILE A 74 -11.56 15.07 6.60
N LYS A 75 -11.13 14.19 7.50
CA LYS A 75 -9.72 13.89 7.76
C LYS A 75 -9.14 12.91 6.75
N ILE A 76 -7.85 13.01 6.49
CA ILE A 76 -7.10 12.11 5.62
C ILE A 76 -6.08 11.33 6.45
N ILE A 77 -6.09 10.02 6.27
CA ILE A 77 -5.04 9.12 6.75
C ILE A 77 -4.30 8.59 5.52
N GLU A 78 -3.00 8.89 5.38
CA GLU A 78 -2.18 8.27 4.35
C GLU A 78 -1.62 6.95 4.87
N ASP A 79 -1.89 5.85 4.17
CA ASP A 79 -1.19 4.59 4.35
C ASP A 79 -0.01 4.52 3.38
N CYS A 80 1.17 4.87 3.90
CA CYS A 80 2.43 4.92 3.16
C CYS A 80 3.24 3.62 3.30
N SER A 81 2.65 2.54 3.83
CA SER A 81 3.34 1.28 4.15
C SER A 81 4.08 0.64 2.96
N GLN A 82 3.74 0.99 1.73
CA GLN A 82 4.35 0.51 0.50
C GLN A 82 5.06 1.62 -0.30
N ALA A 83 5.13 2.85 0.22
CA ALA A 83 5.45 4.03 -0.57
C ALA A 83 6.64 4.85 -0.05
N HIS A 84 7.62 4.19 0.60
CA HIS A 84 8.82 4.85 1.12
C HIS A 84 9.56 5.60 0.02
N GLY A 85 9.58 6.94 0.13
CA GLY A 85 10.22 7.86 -0.79
C GLY A 85 9.45 8.12 -2.10
N ALA A 86 8.19 7.69 -2.21
CA ALA A 86 7.31 8.13 -3.29
C ALA A 86 6.96 9.62 -3.14
N SER A 87 6.70 10.30 -4.26
CA SER A 87 6.38 11.73 -4.24
C SER A 87 5.47 12.15 -5.40
N ILE A 88 4.79 13.29 -5.22
CA ILE A 88 4.00 13.98 -6.22
C ILE A 88 4.56 15.41 -6.33
N ASN A 89 4.95 15.87 -7.52
CA ASN A 89 5.53 17.19 -7.72
C ASN A 89 6.67 17.47 -6.71
N ASN A 90 7.58 16.50 -6.50
CA ASN A 90 8.68 16.52 -5.54
C ASN A 90 8.26 16.59 -4.05
N LYS A 91 6.96 16.62 -3.74
CA LYS A 91 6.46 16.55 -2.36
C LYS A 91 6.26 15.09 -1.97
N GLN A 92 6.92 14.66 -0.87
CA GLN A 92 6.88 13.27 -0.40
C GLN A 92 5.46 12.87 0.04
N VAL A 93 5.04 11.65 -0.26
CA VAL A 93 3.86 11.06 0.40
C VAL A 93 4.11 10.97 1.90
N GLY A 94 3.04 10.88 2.70
CA GLY A 94 3.15 10.98 4.15
C GLY A 94 3.29 12.43 4.66
N SER A 95 3.02 13.42 3.76
CA SER A 95 2.97 14.85 4.11
C SER A 95 1.68 15.55 3.62
N PHE A 96 0.77 14.80 3.04
CA PHE A 96 -0.50 15.33 2.54
C PHE A 96 -1.65 15.15 3.55
N GLY A 97 -1.66 14.02 4.28
CA GLY A 97 -2.68 13.67 5.23
C GLY A 97 -2.59 14.43 6.56
N ASP A 98 -3.65 14.32 7.37
CA ASP A 98 -3.65 14.79 8.76
C ASP A 98 -2.75 13.90 9.64
N VAL A 99 -2.72 12.60 9.31
CA VAL A 99 -1.83 11.59 9.91
C VAL A 99 -1.41 10.59 8.85
N ASN A 100 -0.19 10.09 8.96
CA ASN A 100 0.40 9.20 7.96
C ASN A 100 1.04 8.00 8.67
N THR A 101 0.91 6.81 8.08
CA THR A 101 1.40 5.56 8.66
C THR A 101 2.43 4.92 7.75
N TRP A 102 3.44 4.31 8.35
CA TRP A 102 4.55 3.65 7.68
C TRP A 102 4.73 2.25 8.26
N SER A 103 5.03 1.28 7.43
CA SER A 103 5.39 -0.08 7.86
C SER A 103 6.86 -0.33 7.59
N PHE A 104 7.54 -0.94 8.53
CA PHE A 104 8.92 -1.42 8.42
C PHE A 104 9.02 -2.94 8.55
N CYS A 105 7.93 -3.64 8.20
CA CYS A 105 7.89 -5.09 8.13
C CYS A 105 8.96 -5.62 7.15
N THR A 106 9.39 -6.86 7.31
CA THR A 106 10.50 -7.50 6.59
C THR A 106 10.44 -7.35 5.07
N ASP A 107 9.26 -7.35 4.47
CA ASP A 107 9.07 -7.30 3.02
C ASP A 107 8.97 -5.88 2.44
N LYS A 108 9.06 -4.85 3.28
CA LYS A 108 8.96 -3.44 2.86
C LYS A 108 10.24 -2.95 2.17
N ILE A 109 10.15 -1.77 1.57
CA ILE A 109 11.26 -1.12 0.86
C ILE A 109 12.44 -0.86 1.79
N ILE A 110 12.14 -0.46 3.03
CA ILE A 110 13.03 -0.44 4.18
C ILE A 110 12.37 -1.20 5.33
N SER A 111 13.16 -1.87 6.15
CA SER A 111 12.71 -2.73 7.22
C SER A 111 13.53 -2.50 8.49
N THR A 112 12.97 -2.82 9.64
CA THR A 112 13.62 -2.71 10.94
C THR A 112 13.89 -4.10 11.56
N LEU A 113 14.50 -5.01 10.79
CA LEU A 113 14.89 -6.36 11.21
C LEU A 113 13.71 -7.26 11.63
N GLY A 114 12.57 -7.11 10.97
CA GLY A 114 11.37 -7.91 11.28
C GLY A 114 10.12 -7.07 11.16
N GLU A 115 9.61 -6.63 12.28
CA GLU A 115 8.43 -5.79 12.35
C GLU A 115 8.78 -4.39 12.86
N GLY A 116 8.00 -3.41 12.43
CA GLY A 116 8.12 -2.02 12.87
C GLY A 116 7.18 -1.11 12.11
N GLY A 117 7.04 0.10 12.61
CA GLY A 117 6.22 1.12 11.96
C GLY A 117 6.45 2.50 12.56
N MET A 118 5.89 3.49 11.87
CA MET A 118 5.99 4.88 12.30
C MET A 118 4.69 5.62 11.96
N ILE A 119 4.36 6.59 12.77
CA ILE A 119 3.32 7.58 12.50
C ILE A 119 3.99 8.93 12.32
N SER A 120 3.60 9.67 11.28
CA SER A 120 4.00 11.07 11.08
C SER A 120 2.79 11.98 11.01
N THR A 121 2.88 13.16 11.64
CA THR A 121 1.81 14.17 11.64
C THR A 121 2.37 15.54 11.97
N ASN A 122 1.74 16.58 11.41
CA ASN A 122 1.98 17.97 11.80
C ASN A 122 1.00 18.47 12.89
N ASN A 123 0.06 17.60 13.31
CA ASN A 123 -0.92 17.94 14.36
C ASN A 123 -0.38 17.55 15.73
N LYS A 124 -0.10 18.54 16.57
CA LYS A 124 0.43 18.34 17.92
C LYS A 124 -0.45 17.45 18.78
N ASN A 125 -1.76 17.59 18.70
CA ASN A 125 -2.70 16.77 19.51
C ASN A 125 -2.65 15.29 19.10
N ILE A 126 -2.58 14.99 17.80
CA ILE A 126 -2.41 13.63 17.29
C ILE A 126 -1.07 13.07 17.74
N TYR A 127 0.01 13.83 17.61
CA TYR A 127 1.35 13.42 18.07
C TYR A 127 1.36 13.07 19.56
N GLU A 128 0.85 13.96 20.42
CA GLU A 128 0.81 13.73 21.86
C GLU A 128 -0.08 12.54 22.24
N TYR A 129 -1.20 12.36 21.55
CA TYR A 129 -2.05 11.18 21.73
C TYR A 129 -1.31 9.89 21.38
N CYS A 130 -0.72 9.81 20.19
CA CYS A 130 0.02 8.64 19.74
C CYS A 130 1.19 8.32 20.65
N LYS A 131 1.94 9.33 21.08
CA LYS A 131 3.07 9.18 22.03
C LYS A 131 2.66 8.58 23.36
N LYS A 132 1.50 8.98 23.88
CA LYS A 132 0.94 8.38 25.10
C LYS A 132 0.45 6.96 24.83
N TYR A 133 -0.28 6.75 23.73
CA TYR A 133 -0.88 5.47 23.40
C TYR A 133 0.18 4.36 23.26
N ILE A 134 1.27 4.59 22.53
CA ILE A 134 2.37 3.62 22.34
C ILE A 134 3.15 3.31 23.63
N ASN A 135 2.93 4.08 24.69
CA ASN A 135 3.62 3.97 25.99
C ASN A 135 2.62 3.77 27.15
N HIS A 136 1.71 2.80 27.00
CA HIS A 136 0.72 2.44 28.03
C HIS A 136 -0.14 3.59 28.53
N GLY A 137 -0.42 4.61 27.70
CA GLY A 137 -1.20 5.79 28.08
C GLY A 137 -0.49 6.73 29.03
N THR A 138 0.83 6.65 29.15
CA THR A 138 1.62 7.47 30.10
C THR A 138 1.62 8.93 29.70
N ALA A 139 1.16 9.81 30.58
CA ALA A 139 1.35 11.26 30.47
C ALA A 139 2.79 11.66 30.77
N LYS A 140 3.20 12.85 30.28
CA LYS A 140 4.50 13.43 30.68
C LYS A 140 4.57 13.53 32.21
N GLN A 141 5.58 12.89 32.81
CA GLN A 141 5.89 13.12 34.23
C GLN A 141 6.48 14.51 34.39
N LYS A 142 6.06 15.25 35.41
CA LYS A 142 6.78 16.45 35.87
C LYS A 142 8.17 16.01 36.35
N LYS A 143 9.22 16.64 35.89
CA LYS A 143 10.63 16.26 36.11
C LYS A 143 11.06 16.16 37.59
N TYR A 144 10.29 16.69 38.53
CA TYR A 144 10.64 16.76 39.95
C TYR A 144 9.40 16.44 40.78
N SER A 145 9.07 15.15 40.91
CA SER A 145 8.12 14.67 41.90
C SER A 145 8.83 13.61 42.74
N ASN A 146 9.02 13.83 44.00
CA ASN A 146 9.53 12.85 44.97
C ASN A 146 8.52 11.71 45.21
N LYS A 147 7.34 11.72 44.54
CA LYS A 147 6.33 10.69 44.61
C LYS A 147 6.32 9.89 43.32
N PHE A 148 6.42 8.57 43.43
CA PHE A 148 6.22 7.65 42.31
C PHE A 148 4.72 7.67 41.93
N LEU A 149 4.37 8.43 40.91
CA LEU A 149 2.99 8.59 40.46
C LEU A 149 2.79 7.88 39.12
N TYR A 150 1.93 6.87 39.12
CA TYR A 150 1.38 6.31 37.89
C TYR A 150 0.38 7.32 37.32
N ASN A 151 0.78 8.00 36.25
CA ASN A 151 -0.08 8.96 35.56
C ASN A 151 -0.47 8.41 34.19
N LYS A 152 -1.58 7.68 34.12
CA LYS A 152 -2.14 7.07 32.90
C LYS A 152 -3.40 7.83 32.51
N ASN A 153 -3.38 8.50 31.34
CA ASN A 153 -4.47 9.36 30.89
C ASN A 153 -5.34 8.72 29.81
N LEU A 154 -4.93 7.55 29.28
CA LEU A 154 -5.70 6.78 28.30
C LEU A 154 -5.29 5.30 28.36
N PHE A 155 -6.15 4.45 27.82
CA PHE A 155 -5.85 3.03 27.61
C PHE A 155 -4.93 2.92 26.40
N GLY A 156 -3.65 2.69 26.62
CA GLY A 156 -2.63 2.48 25.60
C GLY A 156 -1.96 1.12 25.76
N THR A 157 -1.01 0.84 24.87
CA THR A 157 -0.27 -0.42 24.86
C THR A 157 1.22 -0.16 24.63
N ASN A 158 2.04 -1.20 24.69
CA ASN A 158 3.45 -1.11 24.35
C ASN A 158 3.66 -1.35 22.84
N LEU A 159 3.89 -0.27 22.12
CA LEU A 159 4.25 -0.30 20.70
C LEU A 159 5.60 0.43 20.45
N ARG A 160 6.47 0.45 21.47
CA ARG A 160 7.78 1.07 21.33
C ARG A 160 8.68 0.19 20.45
N ILE A 161 9.28 0.82 19.43
CA ILE A 161 10.34 0.19 18.65
C ILE A 161 11.60 0.06 19.51
N THR A 162 12.36 -1.01 19.37
CA THR A 162 13.63 -1.20 20.08
C THR A 162 14.75 -0.35 19.47
N GLU A 163 15.80 -0.07 20.25
CA GLU A 163 16.94 0.72 19.77
C GLU A 163 17.64 0.04 18.58
N ILE A 164 17.87 -1.26 18.65
CA ILE A 164 18.49 -2.02 17.55
C ILE A 164 17.67 -1.96 16.25
N GLN A 165 16.34 -2.05 16.36
CA GLN A 165 15.47 -1.87 15.21
C GLN A 165 15.53 -0.44 14.66
N SER A 166 15.62 0.56 15.54
CA SER A 166 15.72 1.96 15.13
C SER A 166 17.03 2.25 14.40
N VAL A 167 18.14 1.70 14.88
CA VAL A 167 19.45 1.82 14.21
C VAL A 167 19.42 1.20 12.83
N ALA A 168 18.90 -0.02 12.69
CA ALA A 168 18.75 -0.68 11.40
C ALA A 168 17.89 0.12 10.42
N GLY A 169 16.78 0.70 10.90
CA GLY A 169 15.91 1.56 10.10
C GLY A 169 16.61 2.83 9.63
N LEU A 170 17.38 3.47 10.51
CA LEU A 170 18.15 4.68 10.17
C LEU A 170 19.21 4.39 9.09
N GLU A 171 19.93 3.27 9.19
CA GLU A 171 20.93 2.90 8.17
C GLU A 171 20.25 2.65 6.80
N GLN A 172 19.15 1.93 6.76
CA GLN A 172 18.43 1.73 5.50
C GLN A 172 17.83 3.04 4.95
N LEU A 173 17.44 3.96 5.80
CA LEU A 173 16.93 5.26 5.39
C LEU A 173 18.01 6.12 4.69
N LYS A 174 19.28 6.03 5.09
CA LYS A 174 20.41 6.67 4.41
C LYS A 174 20.52 6.20 2.95
N ASP A 175 20.30 4.92 2.70
CA ASP A 175 20.38 4.31 1.38
C ASP A 175 19.09 4.44 0.54
N LEU A 176 18.00 4.99 1.08
CA LEU A 176 16.68 4.99 0.43
C LEU A 176 16.72 5.56 -1.00
N LYS A 177 17.47 6.63 -1.25
CA LYS A 177 17.61 7.22 -2.62
C LYS A 177 18.24 6.24 -3.60
N LYS A 178 19.27 5.50 -3.17
CA LYS A 178 19.96 4.46 -3.97
C LYS A 178 19.04 3.27 -4.24
N ILE A 179 18.34 2.81 -3.19
CA ILE A 179 17.34 1.75 -3.28
C ILE A 179 16.28 2.11 -4.31
N GLN A 180 15.72 3.32 -4.25
CA GLN A 180 14.69 3.78 -5.17
C GLN A 180 15.16 3.85 -6.63
N LYS A 181 16.37 4.38 -6.89
CA LYS A 181 16.93 4.40 -8.25
C LYS A 181 17.04 2.98 -8.83
N LYS A 182 17.47 2.01 -8.02
CA LYS A 182 17.59 0.61 -8.47
C LYS A 182 16.21 -0.01 -8.74
N ARG A 183 15.22 0.21 -7.85
CA ARG A 183 13.84 -0.26 -8.03
C ARG A 183 13.20 0.35 -9.28
N GLU A 184 13.38 1.62 -9.51
CA GLU A 184 12.90 2.30 -10.72
C GLU A 184 13.53 1.72 -12.01
N LYS A 185 14.85 1.48 -12.02
CA LYS A 185 15.57 0.84 -13.15
C LYS A 185 14.98 -0.55 -13.44
N ILE A 186 14.72 -1.35 -12.40
CA ILE A 186 14.11 -2.67 -12.53
C ILE A 186 12.71 -2.56 -13.13
N SER A 187 11.88 -1.69 -12.56
CA SER A 187 10.49 -1.53 -12.98
C SER A 187 10.35 -1.01 -14.42
N LYS A 188 11.23 -0.11 -14.86
CA LYS A 188 11.30 0.35 -16.26
C LYS A 188 11.60 -0.80 -17.21
N LYS A 189 12.50 -1.72 -16.83
CA LYS A 189 12.80 -2.88 -17.68
C LYS A 189 11.62 -3.88 -17.72
N TYR A 190 10.95 -4.12 -16.59
CA TYR A 190 9.72 -4.91 -16.58
C TYR A 190 8.64 -4.28 -17.46
N PHE A 191 8.44 -2.97 -17.35
CA PHE A 191 7.50 -2.24 -18.17
C PHE A 191 7.77 -2.41 -19.66
N ASN A 192 9.02 -2.16 -20.10
CA ASN A 192 9.41 -2.31 -21.50
C ASN A 192 9.22 -3.74 -22.01
N LEU A 193 9.44 -4.74 -21.15
CA LEU A 193 9.21 -6.13 -21.50
C LEU A 193 7.72 -6.42 -21.70
N VAL A 194 6.86 -6.05 -20.75
CA VAL A 194 5.43 -6.35 -20.81
C VAL A 194 4.72 -5.56 -21.90
N LEU A 195 5.23 -4.37 -22.29
CA LEU A 195 4.71 -3.60 -23.42
C LEU A 195 4.76 -4.35 -24.76
N LYS A 196 5.68 -5.31 -24.94
CA LYS A 196 5.71 -6.19 -26.12
C LYS A 196 4.42 -7.02 -26.24
N TYR A 197 3.67 -7.15 -25.16
CA TYR A 197 2.43 -7.93 -25.05
C TYR A 197 1.19 -7.05 -24.82
N ARG A 198 1.25 -5.76 -25.18
CA ARG A 198 0.18 -4.76 -24.98
C ARG A 198 -1.20 -5.16 -25.54
N ASN A 199 -1.25 -6.07 -26.47
CA ASN A 199 -2.52 -6.61 -27.00
C ASN A 199 -3.24 -7.50 -25.94
N PHE A 200 -2.50 -8.06 -24.99
CA PHE A 200 -2.98 -8.99 -23.97
C PHE A 200 -2.86 -8.47 -22.56
N ILE A 201 -2.03 -7.45 -22.34
CA ILE A 201 -1.64 -6.97 -21.02
C ILE A 201 -1.80 -5.45 -20.95
N ASP A 202 -2.37 -4.98 -19.85
CA ASP A 202 -2.31 -3.58 -19.42
C ASP A 202 -1.30 -3.43 -18.29
N CYS A 203 -0.58 -2.32 -18.26
CA CYS A 203 0.30 -1.91 -17.16
C CYS A 203 0.36 -0.38 -17.09
N TYR A 204 0.71 0.14 -15.93
CA TYR A 204 0.75 1.58 -15.70
C TYR A 204 2.17 2.06 -15.42
N MET A 205 2.57 3.11 -16.12
CA MET A 205 3.78 3.89 -15.84
C MET A 205 3.36 5.29 -15.41
N PRO A 206 3.72 5.74 -14.21
CA PRO A 206 3.36 7.07 -13.76
C PRO A 206 4.01 8.17 -14.60
N PRO A 207 3.37 9.35 -14.73
CA PRO A 207 3.96 10.51 -15.38
C PRO A 207 5.17 11.04 -14.61
N LYS A 208 5.98 11.89 -15.25
CA LYS A 208 7.27 12.36 -14.70
C LYS A 208 7.19 13.08 -13.37
N ASN A 209 6.05 13.72 -13.08
CA ASN A 209 5.81 14.43 -11.84
C ASN A 209 5.42 13.53 -10.66
N ILE A 210 5.20 12.23 -10.91
CA ILE A 210 4.91 11.22 -9.88
C ILE A 210 6.07 10.25 -9.77
N LYS A 211 6.71 10.21 -8.61
CA LYS A 211 7.74 9.24 -8.28
C LYS A 211 7.12 8.07 -7.54
N ASN A 212 7.07 6.91 -8.20
CA ASN A 212 6.62 5.66 -7.59
C ASN A 212 7.76 5.03 -6.78
N ALA A 213 7.46 4.50 -5.61
CA ALA A 213 8.44 3.75 -4.81
C ALA A 213 8.70 2.33 -5.31
N TRP A 214 7.83 1.83 -6.19
CA TRP A 214 7.95 0.51 -6.82
C TRP A 214 8.08 -0.64 -5.81
N TYR A 215 7.19 -0.68 -4.81
CA TYR A 215 7.15 -1.81 -3.87
C TYR A 215 6.88 -3.13 -4.58
N ARG A 216 6.00 -3.12 -5.59
CA ARG A 216 5.74 -4.21 -6.54
C ARG A 216 5.52 -3.64 -7.92
N PHE A 217 5.83 -4.40 -8.96
CA PHE A 217 5.46 -4.07 -10.34
C PHE A 217 4.21 -4.87 -10.72
N TYR A 218 3.15 -4.17 -11.15
CA TYR A 218 1.90 -4.80 -11.56
C TYR A 218 1.68 -4.72 -13.05
N PHE A 219 1.14 -5.80 -13.59
CA PHE A 219 0.49 -5.81 -14.89
C PHE A 219 -0.79 -6.65 -14.82
N PHE A 220 -1.70 -6.45 -15.80
CA PHE A 220 -3.05 -6.98 -15.77
C PHE A 220 -3.35 -7.68 -17.08
N LEU A 221 -3.86 -8.90 -17.04
CA LEU A 221 -4.40 -9.54 -18.25
C LEU A 221 -5.70 -8.83 -18.65
N LYS A 222 -5.87 -8.56 -19.95
CA LYS A 222 -7.09 -7.95 -20.46
C LYS A 222 -8.27 -8.91 -20.32
N PRO A 223 -9.42 -8.47 -19.79
CA PRO A 223 -10.57 -9.34 -19.53
C PRO A 223 -11.22 -9.95 -20.80
N ASN A 224 -10.96 -9.37 -21.98
CA ASN A 224 -11.44 -9.89 -23.26
C ASN A 224 -10.70 -11.15 -23.75
N ILE A 225 -9.63 -11.55 -23.07
CA ILE A 225 -8.91 -12.79 -23.38
C ILE A 225 -9.71 -13.99 -22.89
N LYS A 226 -10.04 -14.91 -23.77
CA LYS A 226 -10.73 -16.16 -23.38
C LYS A 226 -9.91 -16.91 -22.31
N ASN A 227 -10.57 -17.29 -21.21
CA ASN A 227 -9.94 -18.02 -20.11
C ASN A 227 -8.78 -17.26 -19.40
N TYR A 228 -8.80 -15.93 -19.36
CA TYR A 228 -7.74 -15.11 -18.76
C TYR A 228 -7.38 -15.55 -17.33
N ASN A 229 -8.34 -15.97 -16.52
CA ASN A 229 -8.10 -16.48 -15.16
C ASN A 229 -7.19 -17.73 -15.15
N LYS A 230 -7.43 -18.68 -16.06
CA LYS A 230 -6.60 -19.89 -16.18
C LYS A 230 -5.19 -19.53 -16.69
N ILE A 231 -5.12 -18.57 -17.62
CA ILE A 231 -3.83 -18.07 -18.16
C ILE A 231 -3.04 -17.38 -17.06
N ARG A 232 -3.67 -16.49 -16.29
CA ARG A 232 -3.07 -15.83 -15.14
C ARG A 232 -2.46 -16.83 -14.17
N TYR A 233 -3.22 -17.85 -13.78
CA TYR A 233 -2.74 -18.89 -12.87
C TYR A 233 -1.52 -19.62 -13.44
N LYS A 234 -1.54 -19.98 -14.74
CA LYS A 234 -0.41 -20.61 -15.41
C LYS A 234 0.82 -19.73 -15.43
N ILE A 235 0.67 -18.43 -15.72
CA ILE A 235 1.77 -17.46 -15.71
C ILE A 235 2.38 -17.39 -14.31
N ILE A 236 1.58 -17.15 -13.27
CA ILE A 236 2.07 -17.04 -11.89
C ILE A 236 2.79 -18.32 -11.45
N LYS A 237 2.20 -19.49 -11.72
CA LYS A 237 2.80 -20.79 -11.39
C LYS A 237 4.12 -21.02 -12.12
N SER A 238 4.21 -20.66 -13.41
CA SER A 238 5.42 -20.83 -14.20
C SER A 238 6.53 -19.89 -13.74
N LEU A 239 6.23 -18.63 -13.42
CA LEU A 239 7.20 -17.68 -12.90
C LEU A 239 7.77 -18.12 -11.54
N ASN A 240 6.91 -18.58 -10.63
CA ASN A 240 7.36 -19.07 -9.32
C ASN A 240 8.20 -20.36 -9.41
N ARG A 241 7.94 -21.24 -10.38
CA ARG A 241 8.81 -22.40 -10.65
C ARG A 241 10.20 -21.99 -11.14
N GLY A 242 10.31 -20.84 -11.81
CA GLY A 242 11.59 -20.25 -12.23
C GLY A 242 12.26 -19.39 -11.15
N ASN A 243 11.94 -19.60 -9.86
CA ASN A 243 12.46 -18.85 -8.71
C ASN A 243 12.20 -17.33 -8.75
N LEU A 244 11.27 -16.87 -9.56
CA LEU A 244 10.88 -15.48 -9.62
C LEU A 244 9.66 -15.26 -8.73
N LYS A 245 9.79 -14.50 -7.64
CA LYS A 245 8.67 -14.19 -6.75
C LYS A 245 7.57 -13.42 -7.47
N CYS A 246 6.47 -14.11 -7.73
CA CYS A 246 5.31 -13.60 -8.44
C CYS A 246 4.03 -13.89 -7.64
N PHE A 247 3.16 -12.90 -7.53
CA PHE A 247 1.98 -12.92 -6.67
C PHE A 247 0.72 -12.57 -7.45
N THR A 248 -0.44 -12.88 -6.87
CA THR A 248 -1.74 -12.39 -7.35
C THR A 248 -1.95 -10.90 -7.06
N GLY A 249 -1.13 -10.32 -6.17
CA GLY A 249 -1.22 -8.95 -5.74
C GLY A 249 -1.91 -8.76 -4.38
N ALA A 250 -2.34 -7.54 -4.11
CA ALA A 250 -3.07 -7.19 -2.90
C ALA A 250 -4.42 -7.91 -2.81
N CYS A 251 -4.97 -8.03 -1.60
CA CYS A 251 -6.34 -8.52 -1.42
C CYS A 251 -7.30 -7.68 -2.27
N PRO A 252 -8.02 -8.30 -3.21
CA PRO A 252 -8.78 -7.52 -4.20
C PRO A 252 -10.08 -6.95 -3.63
N GLU A 253 -10.72 -7.69 -2.73
CA GLU A 253 -12.05 -7.39 -2.21
C GLU A 253 -12.08 -7.70 -0.71
N ILE A 254 -11.42 -6.85 0.11
CA ILE A 254 -11.27 -7.08 1.57
C ILE A 254 -12.60 -7.39 2.27
N TYR A 255 -13.69 -6.78 1.80
CA TYR A 255 -15.03 -7.00 2.37
C TYR A 255 -15.57 -8.44 2.16
N LEU A 256 -14.93 -9.26 1.32
CA LEU A 256 -15.27 -10.68 1.16
C LEU A 256 -14.58 -11.58 2.19
N GLU A 257 -13.60 -11.07 2.93
CA GLU A 257 -12.95 -11.82 3.99
C GLU A 257 -13.95 -12.21 5.09
N LYS A 258 -13.80 -13.40 5.65
CA LYS A 258 -14.74 -13.95 6.65
C LYS A 258 -14.96 -13.00 7.83
N ALA A 259 -13.91 -12.30 8.28
CA ALA A 259 -13.99 -11.35 9.37
C ALA A 259 -15.01 -10.23 9.11
N PHE A 260 -15.07 -9.70 7.88
CA PHE A 260 -16.04 -8.68 7.52
C PHE A 260 -17.45 -9.23 7.30
N LYS A 261 -17.59 -10.44 6.78
CA LYS A 261 -18.91 -11.10 6.62
C LYS A 261 -19.64 -11.30 7.95
N ASN A 262 -18.90 -11.44 9.04
CA ASN A 262 -19.46 -11.64 10.38
C ASN A 262 -19.83 -10.34 11.09
N LEU A 263 -19.58 -9.17 10.51
CA LEU A 263 -19.98 -7.89 11.10
C LEU A 263 -21.49 -7.68 10.97
N LYS A 264 -22.15 -7.37 12.08
CA LYS A 264 -23.58 -7.05 12.09
C LYS A 264 -23.88 -5.86 11.16
N ASN A 265 -24.96 -5.98 10.39
CA ASN A 265 -25.42 -4.93 9.45
C ASN A 265 -24.42 -4.53 8.37
N PHE A 266 -23.42 -5.37 8.10
CA PHE A 266 -22.44 -5.11 7.06
C PHE A 266 -22.93 -5.66 5.71
N LYS A 267 -23.22 -4.75 4.77
CA LYS A 267 -23.60 -5.10 3.39
C LYS A 267 -22.75 -4.27 2.42
N VAL A 268 -22.14 -4.92 1.46
CA VAL A 268 -21.38 -4.24 0.39
C VAL A 268 -21.81 -4.79 -0.95
N THR A 269 -22.22 -3.90 -1.84
CA THR A 269 -22.41 -4.24 -3.26
C THR A 269 -21.04 -4.49 -3.89
N ARG A 270 -20.94 -5.53 -4.69
CA ARG A 270 -19.68 -5.94 -5.29
C ARG A 270 -19.09 -4.83 -6.17
N LEU A 271 -17.81 -4.52 -5.95
CA LEU A 271 -17.10 -3.43 -6.60
C LEU A 271 -16.44 -3.93 -7.88
N LYS A 272 -16.80 -3.30 -9.01
CA LYS A 272 -16.46 -3.78 -10.36
C LYS A 272 -14.95 -3.86 -10.60
N ASN A 273 -14.21 -2.78 -10.34
CA ASN A 273 -12.79 -2.73 -10.62
C ASN A 273 -12.01 -3.63 -9.67
N CYS A 274 -12.35 -3.64 -8.39
CA CYS A 274 -11.75 -4.53 -7.41
C CYS A 274 -11.87 -6.00 -7.80
N LYS A 275 -13.06 -6.43 -8.28
CA LYS A 275 -13.29 -7.78 -8.79
C LYS A 275 -12.39 -8.08 -9.99
N ILE A 276 -12.42 -7.23 -11.03
CA ILE A 276 -11.63 -7.43 -12.25
C ILE A 276 -10.13 -7.50 -11.91
N LEU A 277 -9.65 -6.57 -11.09
CA LEU A 277 -8.25 -6.57 -10.65
C LEU A 277 -7.88 -7.84 -9.86
N GLY A 278 -8.81 -8.37 -9.06
CA GLY A 278 -8.65 -9.64 -8.38
C GLY A 278 -8.46 -10.82 -9.32
N GLU A 279 -9.05 -10.75 -10.48
CA GLU A 279 -9.04 -11.81 -11.49
C GLU A 279 -7.92 -11.67 -12.54
N THR A 280 -7.37 -10.47 -12.72
CA THR A 280 -6.44 -10.15 -13.83
C THR A 280 -5.03 -9.79 -13.38
N SER A 281 -4.84 -9.30 -12.15
CA SER A 281 -3.56 -8.77 -11.70
C SER A 281 -2.48 -9.83 -11.50
N ILE A 282 -1.27 -9.48 -11.91
CA ILE A 282 -0.03 -10.22 -11.67
C ILE A 282 0.97 -9.22 -11.10
N ALA A 283 1.57 -9.53 -9.95
CA ALA A 283 2.52 -8.69 -9.26
C ALA A 283 3.90 -9.33 -9.23
N LEU A 284 4.89 -8.66 -9.77
CA LEU A 284 6.29 -9.08 -9.71
C LEU A 284 6.99 -8.42 -8.55
N ASP A 285 7.89 -9.16 -7.92
CA ASP A 285 8.81 -8.58 -6.94
C ASP A 285 9.78 -7.61 -7.61
N VAL A 286 9.98 -6.46 -6.97
CA VAL A 286 10.97 -5.46 -7.38
C VAL A 286 12.09 -5.47 -6.34
N ASN A 287 12.94 -6.49 -6.41
CA ASN A 287 13.99 -6.67 -5.43
C ASN A 287 15.28 -5.94 -5.80
N HIS A 288 15.61 -4.89 -5.06
CA HIS A 288 16.80 -4.07 -5.28
C HIS A 288 18.12 -4.74 -4.81
N THR A 289 18.04 -5.87 -4.09
CA THR A 289 19.25 -6.60 -3.62
C THR A 289 19.78 -7.59 -4.65
N LEU A 290 19.00 -7.92 -5.68
CA LEU A 290 19.42 -8.85 -6.73
C LEU A 290 20.66 -8.35 -7.46
N LYS A 291 21.55 -9.28 -7.78
CA LYS A 291 22.70 -9.05 -8.67
C LYS A 291 22.22 -8.88 -10.13
N ASP A 292 23.01 -8.19 -10.95
CA ASP A 292 22.61 -7.88 -12.34
C ASP A 292 22.39 -9.14 -13.19
N ASN A 293 23.13 -10.23 -12.95
CA ASN A 293 22.94 -11.50 -13.66
C ASN A 293 21.63 -12.20 -13.29
N ASP A 294 21.27 -12.26 -12.00
CA ASP A 294 20.00 -12.83 -11.55
C ASP A 294 18.85 -12.05 -12.13
N TYR A 295 19.00 -10.73 -12.20
CA TYR A 295 18.01 -9.87 -12.77
C TYR A 295 17.82 -10.07 -14.28
N LYS A 296 18.92 -10.25 -15.06
CA LYS A 296 18.85 -10.60 -16.48
C LYS A 296 18.13 -11.93 -16.68
N GLN A 297 18.45 -12.93 -15.88
CA GLN A 297 17.77 -14.23 -15.91
C GLN A 297 16.27 -14.10 -15.62
N ASN A 298 15.87 -13.25 -14.67
CA ASN A 298 14.47 -12.98 -14.38
C ASN A 298 13.74 -12.41 -15.60
N LEU A 299 14.34 -11.47 -16.35
CA LEU A 299 13.75 -10.93 -17.58
C LEU A 299 13.54 -11.99 -18.63
N LEU A 300 14.52 -12.86 -18.86
CA LEU A 300 14.41 -13.98 -19.82
C LEU A 300 13.29 -14.95 -19.42
N THR A 301 13.20 -15.27 -18.14
CA THR A 301 12.14 -16.13 -17.60
C THR A 301 10.75 -15.51 -17.83
N ILE A 302 10.58 -14.21 -17.52
CA ILE A 302 9.30 -13.50 -17.75
C ILE A 302 8.95 -13.55 -19.24
N GLU A 303 9.89 -13.20 -20.12
CA GLU A 303 9.66 -13.17 -21.58
C GLU A 303 9.25 -14.55 -22.12
N SER A 304 9.97 -15.61 -21.74
CA SER A 304 9.66 -16.99 -22.11
C SER A 304 8.26 -17.40 -21.65
N VAL A 305 7.91 -17.13 -20.38
CA VAL A 305 6.61 -17.48 -19.83
C VAL A 305 5.47 -16.70 -20.49
N LEU A 306 5.64 -15.40 -20.76
CA LEU A 306 4.64 -14.59 -21.46
C LEU A 306 4.47 -15.05 -22.90
N LYS A 307 5.57 -15.31 -23.62
CA LYS A 307 5.54 -15.83 -24.99
C LYS A 307 4.76 -17.14 -25.08
N LYS A 308 5.05 -18.10 -24.18
CA LYS A 308 4.37 -19.41 -24.13
C LYS A 308 2.87 -19.32 -23.86
N ASN A 309 2.44 -18.36 -23.03
CA ASN A 309 1.06 -18.28 -22.57
C ASN A 309 0.18 -17.29 -23.35
N LEU A 310 0.76 -16.36 -24.12
CA LEU A 310 0.04 -15.27 -24.78
C LEU A 310 0.16 -15.26 -26.30
N LYS A 311 1.25 -15.78 -26.90
CA LYS A 311 1.43 -15.73 -28.38
C LYS A 311 0.66 -16.77 -29.19
N ASN A 312 0.11 -17.79 -28.54
CA ASN A 312 -0.59 -18.89 -29.22
C ASN A 312 -2.12 -18.78 -29.08
N LYS A 313 -2.66 -17.56 -29.07
CA LYS A 313 -4.12 -17.35 -28.95
C LYS A 313 -4.60 -16.23 -29.85
#